data_0bf9210e4bb2ef049fabed2751b5c8f5
#
_entry.id   0bf9210e4bb2ef049fabed2751b5c8f5
#
_cell.length_a   1.000
_cell.length_b   1.000
_cell.length_c   1.000
_cell.angle_alpha   90.00
_cell.angle_beta   90.00
_cell.angle_gamma   90.00
#
_symmetry.space_group_name_H-M   'P 1'
#
loop_
_entity.id
_entity.type
_entity.pdbx_description
1 polymer ?
#
loop_
_entity_poly.entity_id
_entity_poly.type
_entity_poly.pdbx_seq_one_letter_code
_entity_poly.pdbx_strand_id
1 'polypeptide(L)'
;MNIFQINMQKCLLFALSFPKLWGQTLCIWCASLTFGGFLRRKRMADVYKGNLTTGSITGTMLRFAFPLMLGNLLQQCYNVADTLIVGRVLGADALAAVGSSYALIVFVTSIFIGLCMGCSAVFSMQYGARDLDGLRRSIFSSALIVGGVTLVLNVASLLWLTPVIRLLHTPPEVEPLARSYLFIVFLGMVPVCVYNFYAFLLRAVGNSVVPLCFLLVSVVLNIGLDLLFMLGLHMGVEGAALATVAAQTVAALGLYLYTRRRFPHLRLRKADCVVDLPSIRRLSSYSLLTCVQQSVMNFGILLVQGLVNSFGTAVMAAFAAAVKIDSFAYMPVQDFGNAFSTFIAQNFGAGRTDRIRRGIRSAVWLTTAFALLVSALVFVGAPWLMSLFVSPSEAEIIAIGVEYLHIEGSFYVGIGYLFLLYGFYRAVALPSMSVVLTVVSLGTRVLLAYLLASLPQVGYTGIWWSVPIGWALADIVGVWYYRSKPNFFR
;
A
#
# COMPACT_ATOMS: atom_id res chain seq x y z
N MET A 1 26.52 -5.79 21.69
CA MET A 1 26.83 -5.97 20.27
C MET A 1 26.70 -7.41 19.74
N ASN A 2 26.44 -8.42 20.59
CA ASN A 2 26.44 -9.84 20.15
C ASN A 2 25.07 -10.53 19.99
N ILE A 3 23.99 -9.98 20.51
CA ILE A 3 22.65 -10.60 20.43
C ILE A 3 21.93 -10.25 19.14
N PHE A 4 22.15 -9.06 18.62
CA PHE A 4 21.62 -8.62 17.32
C PHE A 4 22.24 -9.41 16.15
N GLN A 5 23.51 -9.80 16.25
CA GLN A 5 24.19 -10.65 15.27
C GLN A 5 23.64 -12.09 15.24
N ILE A 6 23.26 -12.65 16.39
CA ILE A 6 22.78 -14.04 16.48
C ILE A 6 21.37 -14.17 15.93
N ASN A 7 20.49 -13.18 16.21
CA ASN A 7 19.12 -13.21 15.69
C ASN A 7 19.06 -12.89 14.17
N MET A 8 19.98 -12.07 13.68
CA MET A 8 20.05 -11.74 12.26
C MET A 8 20.68 -12.87 11.43
N GLN A 9 21.63 -13.65 12.00
CA GLN A 9 22.08 -14.90 11.39
C GLN A 9 20.95 -15.92 11.30
N LYS A 10 20.06 -16.00 12.28
CA LYS A 10 18.88 -16.88 12.22
C LYS A 10 17.85 -16.42 11.18
N CYS A 11 17.61 -15.12 11.04
CA CYS A 11 16.77 -14.60 9.94
C CYS A 11 17.40 -14.76 8.55
N LEU A 12 18.73 -14.58 8.45
CA LEU A 12 19.46 -14.86 7.19
C LEU A 12 19.53 -16.36 6.88
N LEU A 13 19.73 -17.20 7.91
CA LEU A 13 19.68 -18.67 7.78
C LEU A 13 18.27 -19.14 7.43
N PHE A 14 17.22 -18.50 7.94
CA PHE A 14 15.84 -18.76 7.54
C PHE A 14 15.59 -18.31 6.09
N ALA A 15 16.06 -17.13 5.68
CA ALA A 15 16.01 -16.67 4.29
C ALA A 15 16.92 -17.49 3.35
N LEU A 16 18.06 -17.98 3.82
CA LEU A 16 19.00 -18.81 3.07
C LEU A 16 18.73 -20.32 3.17
N SER A 17 17.89 -20.77 4.12
CA SER A 17 17.43 -22.18 4.22
C SER A 17 16.39 -22.56 3.19
N PHE A 18 15.90 -21.60 2.40
CA PHE A 18 14.95 -21.81 1.30
C PHE A 18 15.56 -21.89 -0.12
N PRO A 19 16.89 -22.14 -0.35
CA PRO A 19 17.41 -22.19 -1.73
C PRO A 19 16.88 -23.37 -2.53
N LYS A 20 16.49 -24.49 -1.88
CA LYS A 20 16.02 -25.69 -2.59
C LYS A 20 14.56 -25.60 -3.06
N LEU A 21 13.70 -24.88 -2.32
CA LEU A 21 12.34 -24.61 -2.80
C LEU A 21 12.27 -23.41 -3.75
N TRP A 22 13.08 -22.37 -3.51
CA TRP A 22 13.14 -21.19 -4.38
C TRP A 22 13.92 -21.47 -5.65
N GLY A 23 15.00 -22.25 -5.59
CA GLY A 23 15.79 -22.61 -6.76
C GLY A 23 15.00 -23.42 -7.79
N GLN A 24 14.14 -24.34 -7.36
CA GLN A 24 13.30 -25.10 -8.30
C GLN A 24 12.07 -24.32 -8.77
N THR A 25 11.43 -23.53 -7.90
CA THR A 25 10.30 -22.68 -8.30
C THR A 25 10.74 -21.44 -9.06
N LEU A 26 11.82 -20.75 -8.69
CA LEU A 26 12.37 -19.66 -9.51
C LEU A 26 12.95 -20.15 -10.83
N CYS A 27 13.64 -21.29 -10.86
CA CYS A 27 14.16 -21.86 -12.10
C CYS A 27 13.05 -22.35 -13.04
N ILE A 28 11.95 -22.93 -12.50
CA ILE A 28 10.75 -23.27 -13.27
C ILE A 28 10.01 -22.00 -13.72
N TRP A 29 10.02 -20.92 -12.90
CA TRP A 29 9.41 -19.64 -13.25
C TRP A 29 10.32 -18.79 -14.17
N CYS A 30 11.62 -18.72 -13.93
CA CYS A 30 12.54 -18.05 -14.85
C CYS A 30 12.72 -18.81 -16.17
N ALA A 31 12.70 -20.14 -16.17
CA ALA A 31 12.69 -20.93 -17.39
C ALA A 31 11.38 -20.83 -18.18
N SER A 32 10.25 -20.51 -17.52
CA SER A 32 8.99 -20.15 -18.21
C SER A 32 8.97 -18.70 -18.69
N LEU A 33 9.85 -17.83 -18.16
CA LEU A 33 10.05 -16.44 -18.58
C LEU A 33 11.07 -16.31 -19.75
N THR A 34 11.83 -17.35 -20.06
CA THR A 34 12.57 -17.38 -21.33
C THR A 34 11.55 -17.33 -22.48
N PHE A 35 11.71 -16.36 -23.33
CA PHE A 35 10.84 -15.86 -24.40
C PHE A 35 10.16 -16.90 -25.33
N GLY A 36 10.49 -18.17 -25.22
CA GLY A 36 9.96 -19.28 -26.02
C GLY A 36 8.87 -20.16 -25.36
N GLY A 37 8.83 -20.24 -24.00
CA GLY A 37 7.87 -21.08 -23.26
C GLY A 37 6.50 -20.43 -23.04
N PHE A 38 6.44 -19.12 -23.13
CA PHE A 38 5.22 -18.28 -22.97
C PHE A 38 4.20 -18.46 -24.11
N LEU A 39 4.53 -19.21 -25.15
CA LEU A 39 3.71 -19.45 -26.34
C LEU A 39 2.84 -20.73 -26.28
N ARG A 40 2.89 -21.52 -25.24
CA ARG A 40 1.95 -22.66 -25.05
C ARG A 40 0.69 -22.29 -24.23
N ARG A 41 -0.03 -21.64 -24.66
CA ARG A 41 -1.12 -20.88 -25.26
C ARG A 41 -2.54 -21.17 -24.85
N LYS A 42 -3.02 -22.17 -24.22
CA LYS A 42 -4.47 -22.36 -24.01
C LYS A 42 -4.95 -22.42 -22.57
N ARG A 43 -4.13 -22.81 -21.60
CA ARG A 43 -4.58 -22.90 -20.19
C ARG A 43 -4.40 -21.62 -19.36
N MET A 44 -3.44 -20.75 -19.69
CA MET A 44 -3.27 -19.50 -18.95
C MET A 44 -4.24 -18.39 -19.41
N ALA A 45 -4.65 -18.36 -20.67
CA ALA A 45 -5.62 -17.38 -21.15
C ALA A 45 -7.00 -17.50 -20.50
N ASP A 46 -7.41 -18.71 -20.09
CA ASP A 46 -8.68 -18.93 -19.38
C ASP A 46 -8.61 -18.62 -17.86
N VAL A 47 -7.44 -18.67 -17.26
CA VAL A 47 -7.22 -18.25 -15.86
C VAL A 47 -7.27 -16.72 -15.72
N TYR A 48 -6.97 -15.98 -16.79
CA TYR A 48 -6.87 -14.51 -16.80
C TYR A 48 -8.06 -13.81 -17.49
N LYS A 49 -9.21 -14.45 -17.60
CA LYS A 49 -10.45 -13.72 -17.90
C LYS A 49 -10.81 -12.91 -16.64
N GLY A 50 -10.29 -11.68 -16.54
CA GLY A 50 -10.42 -10.77 -15.41
C GLY A 50 -11.83 -10.28 -15.09
N ASN A 51 -12.83 -11.12 -15.35
CA ASN A 51 -14.23 -10.79 -15.15
C ASN A 51 -14.67 -11.21 -13.74
N LEU A 52 -14.70 -10.24 -12.82
CA LEU A 52 -15.16 -10.47 -11.43
C LEU A 52 -16.68 -10.54 -11.33
N THR A 53 -17.42 -10.35 -12.45
CA THR A 53 -18.89 -10.41 -12.50
C THR A 53 -19.43 -11.82 -12.68
N THR A 54 -18.57 -12.83 -12.90
CA THR A 54 -18.96 -14.24 -13.10
C THR A 54 -18.23 -15.17 -12.12
N GLY A 55 -18.65 -16.42 -12.06
CA GLY A 55 -18.03 -17.46 -11.21
C GLY A 55 -18.42 -17.37 -9.72
N SER A 56 -17.76 -18.17 -8.87
CA SER A 56 -17.99 -18.18 -7.42
C SER A 56 -17.53 -16.85 -6.79
N ILE A 57 -18.34 -16.29 -5.92
CA ILE A 57 -18.10 -14.95 -5.34
C ILE A 57 -16.84 -14.97 -4.48
N THR A 58 -16.80 -15.82 -3.47
CA THR A 58 -15.68 -15.95 -2.52
C THR A 58 -14.38 -16.33 -3.21
N GLY A 59 -14.42 -17.36 -4.07
CA GLY A 59 -13.23 -17.81 -4.80
C GLY A 59 -12.67 -16.76 -5.76
N THR A 60 -13.55 -15.97 -6.39
CA THR A 60 -13.13 -14.88 -7.28
C THR A 60 -12.45 -13.76 -6.50
N MET A 61 -13.02 -13.35 -5.35
CA MET A 61 -12.42 -12.32 -4.48
C MET A 61 -11.07 -12.77 -3.94
N LEU A 62 -10.98 -14.00 -3.40
CA LEU A 62 -9.71 -14.52 -2.84
C LEU A 62 -8.63 -14.67 -3.91
N ARG A 63 -8.97 -15.21 -5.09
CA ARG A 63 -8.02 -15.36 -6.20
C ARG A 63 -7.49 -14.01 -6.69
N PHE A 64 -8.30 -12.97 -6.62
CA PHE A 64 -7.91 -11.62 -6.98
C PHE A 64 -7.14 -10.92 -5.86
N ALA A 65 -7.52 -11.11 -4.59
CA ALA A 65 -6.89 -10.49 -3.42
C ALA A 65 -5.51 -11.08 -3.12
N PHE A 66 -5.32 -12.40 -3.26
CA PHE A 66 -4.07 -13.06 -2.88
C PHE A 66 -2.82 -12.47 -3.57
N PRO A 67 -2.80 -12.21 -4.90
CA PRO A 67 -1.67 -11.56 -5.54
C PRO A 67 -1.42 -10.12 -5.05
N LEU A 68 -2.47 -9.39 -4.63
CA LEU A 68 -2.33 -8.04 -4.07
C LEU A 68 -1.63 -8.09 -2.71
N MET A 69 -2.10 -8.96 -1.81
CA MET A 69 -1.50 -9.19 -0.49
C MET A 69 -0.03 -9.61 -0.61
N LEU A 70 0.25 -10.56 -1.51
CA LEU A 70 1.61 -11.01 -1.75
C LEU A 70 2.50 -9.88 -2.32
N GLY A 71 1.96 -9.04 -3.20
CA GLY A 71 2.66 -7.90 -3.78
C GLY A 71 3.08 -6.90 -2.71
N ASN A 72 2.16 -6.53 -1.82
CA ASN A 72 2.47 -5.58 -0.74
C ASN A 72 3.42 -6.17 0.30
N LEU A 73 3.29 -7.46 0.63
CA LEU A 73 4.24 -8.14 1.51
C LEU A 73 5.66 -8.13 0.90
N LEU A 74 5.78 -8.45 -0.38
CA LEU A 74 7.08 -8.40 -1.09
C LEU A 74 7.65 -6.99 -1.15
N GLN A 75 6.80 -5.97 -1.32
CA GLN A 75 7.21 -4.57 -1.27
C GLN A 75 7.80 -4.22 0.10
N GLN A 76 7.23 -4.70 1.19
CA GLN A 76 7.76 -4.47 2.53
C GLN A 76 9.06 -5.23 2.78
N CYS A 77 9.16 -6.48 2.35
CA CYS A 77 10.42 -7.23 2.42
C CYS A 77 11.54 -6.54 1.62
N TYR A 78 11.20 -5.99 0.45
CA TYR A 78 12.10 -5.20 -0.36
C TYR A 78 12.59 -3.94 0.38
N ASN A 79 11.68 -3.14 0.94
CA ASN A 79 12.05 -1.92 1.68
C ASN A 79 13.01 -2.22 2.85
N VAL A 80 12.79 -3.35 3.54
CA VAL A 80 13.69 -3.81 4.61
C VAL A 80 15.05 -4.23 4.04
N ALA A 81 15.07 -4.98 2.94
CA ALA A 81 16.31 -5.44 2.31
C ALA A 81 17.17 -4.25 1.83
N ASP A 82 16.57 -3.28 1.12
CA ASP A 82 17.23 -2.07 0.65
C ASP A 82 17.86 -1.28 1.82
N THR A 83 17.09 -1.04 2.88
CA THR A 83 17.57 -0.36 4.09
C THR A 83 18.73 -1.12 4.75
N LEU A 84 18.67 -2.45 4.80
CA LEU A 84 19.75 -3.28 5.36
C LEU A 84 21.02 -3.24 4.50
N ILE A 85 20.89 -3.25 3.18
CA ILE A 85 22.04 -3.18 2.26
C ILE A 85 22.72 -1.82 2.43
N VAL A 86 21.96 -0.71 2.38
CA VAL A 86 22.50 0.64 2.58
C VAL A 86 23.22 0.76 3.93
N GLY A 87 22.58 0.34 5.01
CA GLY A 87 23.16 0.46 6.36
C GLY A 87 24.44 -0.37 6.56
N ARG A 88 24.54 -1.55 5.92
CA ARG A 88 25.73 -2.41 6.04
C ARG A 88 26.88 -1.99 5.14
N VAL A 89 26.56 -1.52 3.94
CA VAL A 89 27.58 -1.18 2.93
C VAL A 89 28.09 0.24 3.11
N LEU A 90 27.20 1.19 3.40
CA LEU A 90 27.52 2.62 3.42
C LEU A 90 27.60 3.22 4.85
N GLY A 91 27.16 2.47 5.87
CA GLY A 91 27.27 2.90 7.27
C GLY A 91 26.06 3.69 7.80
N ALA A 92 26.24 4.27 9.01
CA ALA A 92 25.15 4.86 9.78
C ALA A 92 24.60 6.16 9.16
N ASP A 93 25.45 7.02 8.62
CA ASP A 93 25.05 8.32 8.05
C ASP A 93 24.20 8.14 6.79
N ALA A 94 24.57 7.17 5.93
CA ALA A 94 23.81 6.80 4.76
C ALA A 94 22.45 6.20 5.14
N LEU A 95 22.42 5.34 6.18
CA LEU A 95 21.18 4.79 6.72
C LEU A 95 20.26 5.87 7.27
N ALA A 96 20.83 6.85 7.99
CA ALA A 96 20.09 8.01 8.49
C ALA A 96 19.52 8.87 7.36
N ALA A 97 20.29 9.07 6.28
CA ALA A 97 19.87 9.82 5.10
C ALA A 97 18.69 9.15 4.39
N VAL A 98 18.77 7.84 4.13
CA VAL A 98 17.68 7.07 3.50
C VAL A 98 16.47 6.99 4.42
N GLY A 99 16.68 6.75 5.73
CA GLY A 99 15.61 6.65 6.72
C GLY A 99 14.82 7.96 6.89
N SER A 100 15.50 9.10 6.98
CA SER A 100 14.85 10.43 7.08
C SER A 100 14.10 10.78 5.78
N SER A 101 14.62 10.37 4.64
CA SER A 101 14.00 10.57 3.33
C SER A 101 12.72 9.76 3.13
N TYR A 102 12.59 8.63 3.82
CA TYR A 102 11.48 7.67 3.64
C TYR A 102 10.10 8.31 3.87
N ALA A 103 9.94 9.09 4.92
CA ALA A 103 8.67 9.75 5.24
C ALA A 103 8.20 10.68 4.11
N LEU A 104 9.11 11.43 3.52
CA LEU A 104 8.81 12.35 2.42
C LEU A 104 8.44 11.57 1.13
N ILE A 105 9.18 10.52 0.83
CA ILE A 105 8.89 9.64 -0.32
C ILE A 105 7.52 9.00 -0.17
N VAL A 106 7.19 8.46 1.01
CA VAL A 106 5.88 7.85 1.28
C VAL A 106 4.77 8.88 1.15
N PHE A 107 4.95 10.09 1.67
CA PHE A 107 3.96 11.16 1.56
C PHE A 107 3.66 11.50 0.08
N VAL A 108 4.68 11.76 -0.71
CA VAL A 108 4.50 12.11 -2.14
C VAL A 108 3.94 10.93 -2.93
N THR A 109 4.42 9.71 -2.66
CA THR A 109 3.92 8.50 -3.34
C THR A 109 2.45 8.20 -2.99
N SER A 110 2.01 8.51 -1.76
CA SER A 110 0.62 8.32 -1.35
C SER A 110 -0.36 9.16 -2.17
N ILE A 111 0.06 10.34 -2.64
CA ILE A 111 -0.74 11.17 -3.54
C ILE A 111 -1.00 10.45 -4.87
N PHE A 112 0.04 9.88 -5.49
CA PHE A 112 -0.10 9.12 -6.76
C PHE A 112 -0.96 7.88 -6.58
N ILE A 113 -0.73 7.13 -5.50
CA ILE A 113 -1.52 5.94 -5.18
C ILE A 113 -3.00 6.31 -5.01
N GLY A 114 -3.29 7.37 -4.27
CA GLY A 114 -4.65 7.86 -4.07
C GLY A 114 -5.34 8.26 -5.38
N LEU A 115 -4.63 9.01 -6.23
CA LEU A 115 -5.13 9.41 -7.55
C LEU A 115 -5.41 8.19 -8.45
N CYS A 116 -4.45 7.27 -8.57
CA CYS A 116 -4.59 6.06 -9.38
C CYS A 116 -5.70 5.14 -8.86
N MET A 117 -5.85 5.03 -7.52
CA MET A 117 -6.88 4.23 -6.87
C MET A 117 -8.28 4.78 -7.12
N GLY A 118 -8.45 6.12 -7.09
CA GLY A 118 -9.71 6.77 -7.43
C GLY A 118 -10.09 6.55 -8.90
N CYS A 119 -9.14 6.71 -9.84
CA CYS A 119 -9.35 6.40 -11.26
C CYS A 119 -9.73 4.93 -11.46
N SER A 120 -9.07 4.01 -10.77
CA SER A 120 -9.30 2.56 -10.86
C SER A 120 -10.74 2.17 -10.52
N ALA A 121 -11.39 2.86 -9.58
CA ALA A 121 -12.80 2.62 -9.26
C ALA A 121 -13.71 2.94 -10.46
N VAL A 122 -13.47 4.06 -11.15
CA VAL A 122 -14.21 4.43 -12.36
C VAL A 122 -13.95 3.44 -13.49
N PHE A 123 -12.68 3.05 -13.71
CA PHE A 123 -12.33 2.03 -14.71
C PHE A 123 -13.02 0.70 -14.44
N SER A 124 -13.08 0.28 -13.17
CA SER A 124 -13.75 -0.95 -12.77
C SER A 124 -15.24 -0.93 -13.06
N MET A 125 -15.92 0.20 -12.77
CA MET A 125 -17.35 0.38 -13.07
C MET A 125 -17.61 0.33 -14.57
N GLN A 126 -16.82 1.06 -15.38
CA GLN A 126 -16.97 1.09 -16.83
C GLN A 126 -16.66 -0.27 -17.48
N TYR A 127 -15.64 -0.97 -16.97
CA TYR A 127 -15.32 -2.33 -17.43
C TYR A 127 -16.45 -3.31 -17.10
N GLY A 128 -17.03 -3.21 -15.89
CA GLY A 128 -18.20 -4.01 -15.50
C GLY A 128 -19.43 -3.73 -16.33
N ALA A 129 -19.67 -2.48 -16.68
CA ALA A 129 -20.73 -2.04 -17.59
C ALA A 129 -20.49 -2.42 -19.05
N ARG A 130 -19.30 -2.96 -19.41
CA ARG A 130 -18.85 -3.21 -20.79
C ARG A 130 -18.76 -1.95 -21.66
N ASP A 131 -18.67 -0.78 -21.05
CA ASP A 131 -18.46 0.50 -21.73
C ASP A 131 -16.96 0.69 -22.02
N LEU A 132 -16.48 0.03 -23.08
CA LEU A 132 -15.07 0.08 -23.46
C LEU A 132 -14.67 1.45 -24.07
N ASP A 133 -15.59 2.16 -24.70
CA ASP A 133 -15.32 3.47 -25.27
C ASP A 133 -15.22 4.53 -24.17
N GLY A 134 -16.12 4.49 -23.18
CA GLY A 134 -16.03 5.30 -21.98
C GLY A 134 -14.76 5.00 -21.19
N LEU A 135 -14.39 3.71 -21.04
CA LEU A 135 -13.18 3.29 -20.35
C LEU A 135 -11.91 3.88 -21.03
N ARG A 136 -11.80 3.82 -22.37
CA ARG A 136 -10.64 4.40 -23.09
C ARG A 136 -10.57 5.91 -22.91
N ARG A 137 -11.69 6.62 -23.02
CA ARG A 137 -11.73 8.07 -22.75
C ARG A 137 -11.32 8.39 -21.30
N SER A 138 -11.78 7.58 -20.34
CA SER A 138 -11.38 7.72 -18.95
C SER A 138 -9.90 7.41 -18.71
N ILE A 139 -9.30 6.43 -19.40
CA ILE A 139 -7.85 6.17 -19.35
C ILE A 139 -7.07 7.39 -19.83
N PHE A 140 -7.47 8.00 -20.96
CA PHE A 140 -6.82 9.21 -21.47
C PHE A 140 -6.93 10.38 -20.50
N SER A 141 -8.15 10.69 -20.05
CA SER A 141 -8.40 11.80 -19.10
C SER A 141 -7.66 11.58 -17.78
N SER A 142 -7.62 10.35 -17.27
CA SER A 142 -6.86 10.00 -16.05
C SER A 142 -5.35 10.15 -16.25
N ALA A 143 -4.82 9.78 -17.43
CA ALA A 143 -3.41 9.95 -17.73
C ALA A 143 -3.03 11.45 -17.76
N LEU A 144 -3.91 12.32 -18.23
CA LEU A 144 -3.72 13.78 -18.18
C LEU A 144 -3.73 14.29 -16.73
N ILE A 145 -4.72 13.89 -15.91
CA ILE A 145 -4.85 14.33 -14.52
C ILE A 145 -3.66 13.84 -13.71
N VAL A 146 -3.43 12.53 -13.72
CA VAL A 146 -2.37 11.89 -12.90
C VAL A 146 -0.99 12.35 -13.39
N GLY A 147 -0.76 12.42 -14.71
CA GLY A 147 0.48 12.89 -15.30
C GLY A 147 0.74 14.36 -15.00
N GLY A 148 -0.28 15.22 -15.11
CA GLY A 148 -0.18 16.64 -14.78
C GLY A 148 0.16 16.88 -13.31
N VAL A 149 -0.56 16.20 -12.39
CA VAL A 149 -0.25 16.27 -10.93
C VAL A 149 1.15 15.73 -10.64
N THR A 150 1.53 14.62 -11.28
CA THR A 150 2.88 14.07 -11.12
C THR A 150 3.96 15.05 -11.53
N LEU A 151 3.78 15.71 -12.67
CA LEU A 151 4.75 16.70 -13.17
C LEU A 151 4.86 17.88 -12.20
N VAL A 152 3.74 18.42 -11.73
CA VAL A 152 3.71 19.52 -10.76
C VAL A 152 4.41 19.12 -9.45
N LEU A 153 4.08 17.94 -8.92
CA LEU A 153 4.70 17.43 -7.68
C LEU A 153 6.20 17.17 -7.88
N ASN A 154 6.60 16.63 -9.03
CA ASN A 154 8.00 16.39 -9.35
C ASN A 154 8.80 17.69 -9.35
N VAL A 155 8.32 18.69 -10.09
CA VAL A 155 8.95 20.02 -10.15
C VAL A 155 8.95 20.68 -8.77
N ALA A 156 7.84 20.67 -8.04
CA ALA A 156 7.76 21.24 -6.70
C ALA A 156 8.72 20.54 -5.72
N SER A 157 8.78 19.21 -5.73
CA SER A 157 9.68 18.43 -4.87
C SER A 157 11.15 18.73 -5.16
N LEU A 158 11.52 18.94 -6.42
CA LEU A 158 12.90 19.30 -6.80
C LEU A 158 13.23 20.74 -6.42
N LEU A 159 12.31 21.69 -6.63
CA LEU A 159 12.54 23.11 -6.30
C LEU A 159 12.62 23.34 -4.79
N TRP A 160 11.80 22.65 -4.01
CA TRP A 160 11.74 22.83 -2.55
C TRP A 160 12.50 21.76 -1.76
N LEU A 161 13.34 20.98 -2.42
CA LEU A 161 14.08 19.87 -1.81
C LEU A 161 14.89 20.32 -0.58
N THR A 162 15.75 21.33 -0.73
CA THR A 162 16.61 21.83 0.36
C THR A 162 15.81 22.47 1.51
N PRO A 163 14.81 23.37 1.25
CA PRO A 163 13.94 23.87 2.31
C PRO A 163 13.22 22.78 3.11
N VAL A 164 12.74 21.73 2.43
CA VAL A 164 12.02 20.62 3.10
C VAL A 164 12.97 19.78 3.96
N ILE A 165 14.17 19.46 3.49
CA ILE A 165 15.18 18.71 4.27
C ILE A 165 15.54 19.49 5.55
N ARG A 166 15.71 20.81 5.46
CA ARG A 166 15.97 21.66 6.62
C ARG A 166 14.79 21.76 7.58
N LEU A 167 13.55 21.83 7.05
CA LEU A 167 12.33 21.79 7.86
C LEU A 167 12.20 20.49 8.68
N LEU A 168 12.72 19.39 8.14
CA LEU A 168 12.77 18.09 8.84
C LEU A 168 13.88 18.01 9.90
N HIS A 169 14.63 19.10 10.12
CA HIS A 169 15.75 19.18 11.08
C HIS A 169 16.79 18.08 10.86
N THR A 170 17.08 17.77 9.59
CA THR A 170 18.12 16.79 9.23
C THR A 170 19.49 17.30 9.67
N PRO A 171 20.33 16.51 10.37
CA PRO A 171 21.66 16.89 10.78
C PRO A 171 22.53 17.37 9.60
N PRO A 172 23.39 18.39 9.78
CA PRO A 172 24.21 18.97 8.71
C PRO A 172 25.10 17.92 7.99
N GLU A 173 25.54 16.89 8.71
CA GLU A 173 26.39 15.80 8.18
C GLU A 173 25.63 14.89 7.25
N VAL A 174 24.31 14.72 7.49
CA VAL A 174 23.40 13.85 6.73
C VAL A 174 22.72 14.60 5.57
N GLU A 175 22.58 15.96 5.68
CA GLU A 175 21.89 16.79 4.68
C GLU A 175 22.37 16.56 3.24
N PRO A 176 23.70 16.54 2.94
CA PRO A 176 24.18 16.32 1.58
C PRO A 176 23.80 14.95 1.01
N LEU A 177 23.89 13.89 1.84
CA LEU A 177 23.55 12.53 1.44
C LEU A 177 22.05 12.39 1.18
N ALA A 178 21.20 12.93 2.07
CA ALA A 178 19.76 12.94 1.91
C ALA A 178 19.32 13.73 0.66
N ARG A 179 20.01 14.85 0.39
CA ARG A 179 19.74 15.69 -0.79
C ARG A 179 20.06 14.95 -2.09
N SER A 180 21.24 14.36 -2.21
CA SER A 180 21.63 13.57 -3.40
C SER A 180 20.67 12.40 -3.62
N TYR A 181 20.33 11.65 -2.57
CA TYR A 181 19.41 10.53 -2.61
C TYR A 181 18.01 10.96 -3.09
N LEU A 182 17.42 11.96 -2.42
CA LEU A 182 16.08 12.45 -2.74
C LEU A 182 16.00 13.09 -4.13
N PHE A 183 17.05 13.78 -4.57
CA PHE A 183 17.10 14.38 -5.91
C PHE A 183 16.92 13.30 -6.99
N ILE A 184 17.66 12.19 -6.89
CA ILE A 184 17.59 11.08 -7.84
C ILE A 184 16.25 10.37 -7.75
N VAL A 185 15.75 10.09 -6.53
CA VAL A 185 14.45 9.44 -6.32
C VAL A 185 13.32 10.29 -6.89
N PHE A 186 13.36 11.62 -6.72
CA PHE A 186 12.35 12.51 -7.28
C PHE A 186 12.41 12.59 -8.80
N LEU A 187 13.57 12.55 -9.43
CA LEU A 187 13.66 12.37 -10.88
C LEU A 187 13.00 11.05 -11.35
N GLY A 188 13.03 10.02 -10.51
CA GLY A 188 12.38 8.73 -10.75
C GLY A 188 10.87 8.68 -10.49
N MET A 189 10.22 9.78 -10.08
CA MET A 189 8.78 9.78 -9.79
C MET A 189 7.90 9.42 -10.99
N VAL A 190 8.28 9.85 -12.19
CA VAL A 190 7.51 9.57 -13.40
C VAL A 190 7.40 8.06 -13.68
N PRO A 191 8.48 7.28 -13.69
CA PRO A 191 8.40 5.83 -13.77
C PRO A 191 7.52 5.19 -12.69
N VAL A 192 7.65 5.62 -11.44
CA VAL A 192 6.84 5.11 -10.31
C VAL A 192 5.36 5.39 -10.56
N CYS A 193 5.02 6.60 -11.02
CA CYS A 193 3.64 6.96 -11.38
C CYS A 193 3.10 6.10 -12.53
N VAL A 194 3.88 5.93 -13.60
CA VAL A 194 3.50 5.09 -14.76
C VAL A 194 3.27 3.64 -14.34
N TYR A 195 4.15 3.07 -13.51
CA TYR A 195 3.96 1.73 -12.98
C TYR A 195 2.64 1.61 -12.20
N ASN A 196 2.40 2.53 -11.24
CA ASN A 196 1.17 2.52 -10.45
C ASN A 196 -0.07 2.70 -11.31
N PHE A 197 -0.05 3.62 -12.27
CA PHE A 197 -1.17 3.86 -13.18
C PHE A 197 -1.58 2.58 -13.93
N TYR A 198 -0.62 1.89 -14.56
CA TYR A 198 -0.90 0.65 -15.28
C TYR A 198 -1.23 -0.52 -14.34
N ALA A 199 -0.64 -0.56 -13.16
CA ALA A 199 -0.97 -1.56 -12.14
C ALA A 199 -2.43 -1.42 -11.68
N PHE A 200 -2.88 -0.20 -11.37
CA PHE A 200 -4.27 0.07 -10.99
C PHE A 200 -5.24 -0.12 -12.17
N LEU A 201 -4.84 0.20 -13.40
CA LEU A 201 -5.63 -0.08 -14.60
C LEU A 201 -5.84 -1.59 -14.80
N LEU A 202 -4.78 -2.40 -14.69
CA LEU A 202 -4.89 -3.85 -14.83
C LEU A 202 -5.70 -4.47 -13.68
N ARG A 203 -5.55 -3.97 -12.46
CA ARG A 203 -6.39 -4.37 -11.33
C ARG A 203 -7.85 -4.03 -11.59
N ALA A 204 -8.16 -2.87 -12.16
CA ALA A 204 -9.53 -2.46 -12.50
C ALA A 204 -10.21 -3.41 -13.48
N VAL A 205 -9.47 -4.00 -14.42
CA VAL A 205 -9.98 -5.02 -15.34
C VAL A 205 -9.86 -6.45 -14.79
N GLY A 206 -9.56 -6.59 -13.48
CA GLY A 206 -9.55 -7.87 -12.76
C GLY A 206 -8.25 -8.68 -12.88
N ASN A 207 -7.15 -8.07 -13.29
CA ASN A 207 -5.85 -8.73 -13.37
C ASN A 207 -4.89 -8.18 -12.29
N SER A 208 -4.74 -8.92 -11.20
CA SER A 208 -3.82 -8.58 -10.10
C SER A 208 -2.44 -9.27 -10.22
N VAL A 209 -2.34 -10.32 -11.05
CA VAL A 209 -1.12 -11.15 -11.15
C VAL A 209 -0.04 -10.47 -11.97
N VAL A 210 -0.41 -9.85 -13.09
CA VAL A 210 0.59 -9.20 -13.97
C VAL A 210 1.33 -8.06 -13.27
N PRO A 211 0.66 -7.12 -12.55
CA PRO A 211 1.37 -6.14 -11.73
C PRO A 211 2.32 -6.76 -10.71
N LEU A 212 1.91 -7.85 -10.04
CA LEU A 212 2.76 -8.59 -9.11
C LEU A 212 4.02 -9.14 -9.79
N CYS A 213 3.90 -9.73 -10.99
CA CYS A 213 5.04 -10.25 -11.73
C CYS A 213 6.07 -9.15 -12.04
N PHE A 214 5.61 -7.98 -12.49
CA PHE A 214 6.51 -6.86 -12.78
C PHE A 214 7.09 -6.23 -11.50
N LEU A 215 6.37 -6.27 -10.38
CA LEU A 215 6.90 -5.89 -9.08
C LEU A 215 8.06 -6.83 -8.67
N LEU A 216 7.87 -8.15 -8.81
CA LEU A 216 8.93 -9.13 -8.55
C LEU A 216 10.18 -8.87 -9.40
N VAL A 217 10.01 -8.61 -10.68
CA VAL A 217 11.12 -8.25 -11.58
C VAL A 217 11.82 -6.99 -11.06
N SER A 218 11.05 -5.97 -10.65
CA SER A 218 11.61 -4.74 -10.08
C SER A 218 12.42 -5.01 -8.83
N VAL A 219 11.90 -5.82 -7.89
CA VAL A 219 12.58 -6.15 -6.63
C VAL A 219 13.89 -6.88 -6.87
N VAL A 220 13.89 -7.91 -7.72
CA VAL A 220 15.11 -8.69 -8.03
C VAL A 220 16.14 -7.81 -8.75
N LEU A 221 15.69 -7.01 -9.71
CA LEU A 221 16.58 -6.12 -10.45
C LEU A 221 17.17 -5.03 -9.54
N ASN A 222 16.36 -4.46 -8.65
CA ASN A 222 16.83 -3.45 -7.72
C ASN A 222 17.92 -4.02 -6.78
N ILE A 223 17.66 -5.15 -6.10
CA ILE A 223 18.67 -5.78 -5.23
C ILE A 223 19.98 -6.05 -6.00
N GLY A 224 19.87 -6.54 -7.23
CA GLY A 224 21.05 -6.76 -8.09
C GLY A 224 21.78 -5.47 -8.44
N LEU A 225 21.06 -4.41 -8.76
CA LEU A 225 21.64 -3.10 -9.07
C LEU A 225 22.19 -2.40 -7.82
N ASP A 226 21.55 -2.53 -6.64
CA ASP A 226 22.07 -2.03 -5.38
C ASP A 226 23.46 -2.60 -5.09
N LEU A 227 23.61 -3.91 -5.19
CA LEU A 227 24.90 -4.56 -5.00
C LEU A 227 25.92 -4.11 -6.06
N LEU A 228 25.52 -4.00 -7.32
CA LEU A 228 26.41 -3.57 -8.41
C LEU A 228 26.85 -2.10 -8.21
N PHE A 229 25.93 -1.19 -7.93
CA PHE A 229 26.25 0.24 -7.85
C PHE A 229 26.97 0.59 -6.55
N MET A 230 26.58 0.00 -5.41
CA MET A 230 27.21 0.30 -4.14
C MET A 230 28.52 -0.47 -3.92
N LEU A 231 28.58 -1.78 -4.22
CA LEU A 231 29.77 -2.58 -4.01
C LEU A 231 30.71 -2.59 -5.21
N GLY A 232 30.16 -2.67 -6.44
CA GLY A 232 30.96 -2.76 -7.67
C GLY A 232 31.48 -1.41 -8.15
N LEU A 233 30.60 -0.38 -8.14
CA LEU A 233 30.93 0.95 -8.66
C LEU A 233 31.21 1.99 -7.55
N HIS A 234 31.04 1.63 -6.27
CA HIS A 234 31.26 2.50 -5.10
C HIS A 234 30.51 3.85 -5.14
N MET A 235 29.27 3.84 -5.66
CA MET A 235 28.48 5.06 -5.90
C MET A 235 27.81 5.67 -4.65
N GLY A 236 27.98 5.08 -3.48
CA GLY A 236 27.35 5.58 -2.25
C GLY A 236 25.80 5.53 -2.27
N VAL A 237 25.16 6.46 -1.58
CA VAL A 237 23.68 6.54 -1.49
C VAL A 237 23.01 6.85 -2.84
N GLU A 238 23.75 7.49 -3.75
CA GLU A 238 23.29 7.77 -5.11
C GLU A 238 23.09 6.49 -5.90
N GLY A 239 23.95 5.46 -5.65
CA GLY A 239 23.83 4.15 -6.24
C GLY A 239 22.53 3.46 -5.86
N ALA A 240 22.13 3.49 -4.58
CA ALA A 240 20.86 2.95 -4.12
C ALA A 240 19.66 3.67 -4.77
N ALA A 241 19.70 5.01 -4.84
CA ALA A 241 18.66 5.78 -5.50
C ALA A 241 18.54 5.43 -7.00
N LEU A 242 19.66 5.35 -7.71
CA LEU A 242 19.69 4.99 -9.13
C LEU A 242 19.21 3.56 -9.38
N ALA A 243 19.57 2.60 -8.53
CA ALA A 243 19.10 1.23 -8.61
C ALA A 243 17.57 1.16 -8.50
N THR A 244 17.00 1.87 -7.52
CA THR A 244 15.55 1.98 -7.33
C THR A 244 14.87 2.58 -8.56
N VAL A 245 15.36 3.70 -9.08
CA VAL A 245 14.78 4.37 -10.26
C VAL A 245 14.90 3.51 -11.51
N ALA A 246 16.05 2.86 -11.72
CA ALA A 246 16.26 1.98 -12.87
C ALA A 246 15.32 0.76 -12.82
N ALA A 247 15.21 0.09 -11.67
CA ALA A 247 14.32 -1.05 -11.48
C ALA A 247 12.85 -0.68 -11.70
N GLN A 248 12.40 0.44 -11.15
CA GLN A 248 11.04 0.97 -11.35
C GLN A 248 10.78 1.36 -12.81
N THR A 249 11.77 1.93 -13.49
CA THR A 249 11.67 2.27 -14.93
C THR A 249 11.47 1.03 -15.78
N VAL A 250 12.24 -0.03 -15.54
CA VAL A 250 12.11 -1.30 -16.25
C VAL A 250 10.73 -1.92 -15.99
N ALA A 251 10.26 -1.92 -14.74
CA ALA A 251 8.94 -2.43 -14.39
C ALA A 251 7.81 -1.61 -15.06
N ALA A 252 7.91 -0.28 -15.04
CA ALA A 252 6.93 0.62 -15.66
C ALA A 252 6.84 0.41 -17.18
N LEU A 253 7.97 0.41 -17.86
CA LEU A 253 8.03 0.17 -19.31
C LEU A 253 7.55 -1.23 -19.67
N GLY A 254 7.97 -2.23 -18.91
CA GLY A 254 7.54 -3.62 -19.11
C GLY A 254 6.04 -3.76 -18.96
N LEU A 255 5.46 -3.21 -17.89
CA LEU A 255 4.02 -3.25 -17.62
C LEU A 255 3.21 -2.49 -18.68
N TYR A 256 3.68 -1.30 -19.11
CA TYR A 256 3.10 -0.54 -20.21
C TYR A 256 3.09 -1.34 -21.52
N LEU A 257 4.25 -1.87 -21.94
CA LEU A 257 4.38 -2.64 -23.17
C LEU A 257 3.56 -3.92 -23.16
N TYR A 258 3.54 -4.62 -22.02
CA TYR A 258 2.70 -5.79 -21.82
C TYR A 258 1.21 -5.45 -21.96
N THR A 259 0.75 -4.40 -21.27
CA THR A 259 -0.64 -3.94 -21.34
C THR A 259 -1.02 -3.59 -22.76
N ARG A 260 -0.17 -2.82 -23.47
CA ARG A 260 -0.40 -2.44 -24.86
C ARG A 260 -0.48 -3.66 -25.81
N ARG A 261 0.31 -4.72 -25.55
CA ARG A 261 0.34 -5.91 -26.42
C ARG A 261 -0.78 -6.90 -26.12
N ARG A 262 -1.08 -7.13 -24.84
CA ARG A 262 -2.00 -8.18 -24.40
C ARG A 262 -3.42 -7.74 -24.16
N PHE A 263 -3.65 -6.44 -24.00
CA PHE A 263 -4.97 -5.85 -23.78
C PHE A 263 -5.32 -4.85 -24.90
N PRO A 264 -5.54 -5.31 -26.17
CA PRO A 264 -5.79 -4.41 -27.27
C PRO A 264 -7.06 -3.56 -27.12
N HIS A 265 -8.03 -4.02 -26.31
CA HIS A 265 -9.24 -3.29 -25.96
C HIS A 265 -9.01 -2.08 -25.07
N LEU A 266 -7.86 -2.01 -24.37
CA LEU A 266 -7.44 -0.86 -23.54
C LEU A 266 -6.56 0.13 -24.34
N ARG A 267 -6.18 -0.19 -25.58
CA ARG A 267 -5.38 0.75 -26.40
C ARG A 267 -6.18 1.99 -26.72
N LEU A 268 -5.57 3.14 -26.49
CA LEU A 268 -6.11 4.42 -26.92
C LEU A 268 -6.09 4.54 -28.45
N ARG A 269 -7.21 4.95 -29.03
CA ARG A 269 -7.35 5.32 -30.44
C ARG A 269 -7.29 6.84 -30.52
N LYS A 270 -6.99 7.40 -31.69
CA LYS A 270 -7.00 8.86 -31.89
C LYS A 270 -8.36 9.49 -31.52
N ALA A 271 -9.46 8.77 -31.77
CA ALA A 271 -10.82 9.20 -31.41
C ALA A 271 -11.09 9.21 -29.89
N ASP A 272 -10.31 8.44 -29.10
CA ASP A 272 -10.47 8.38 -27.63
C ASP A 272 -9.69 9.52 -26.92
N CYS A 273 -8.75 10.18 -27.64
CA CYS A 273 -7.91 11.26 -27.14
C CYS A 273 -8.65 12.62 -27.22
N VAL A 274 -9.86 12.66 -26.68
CA VAL A 274 -10.66 13.87 -26.60
C VAL A 274 -10.72 14.34 -25.16
N VAL A 275 -10.48 15.64 -24.94
CA VAL A 275 -10.64 16.29 -23.64
C VAL A 275 -12.13 16.48 -23.38
N ASP A 276 -12.72 15.55 -22.63
CA ASP A 276 -14.13 15.59 -22.22
C ASP A 276 -14.25 16.13 -20.79
N LEU A 277 -14.71 17.37 -20.67
CA LEU A 277 -14.78 18.07 -19.38
C LEU A 277 -15.66 17.35 -18.33
N PRO A 278 -16.86 16.80 -18.65
CA PRO A 278 -17.64 15.98 -17.75
C PRO A 278 -16.87 14.76 -17.22
N SER A 279 -16.17 14.03 -18.08
CA SER A 279 -15.35 12.88 -17.68
C SER A 279 -14.18 13.31 -16.80
N ILE A 280 -13.49 14.40 -17.14
CA ILE A 280 -12.41 14.96 -16.31
C ILE A 280 -12.95 15.36 -14.94
N ARG A 281 -14.06 16.09 -14.87
CA ARG A 281 -14.66 16.51 -13.58
C ARG A 281 -15.02 15.31 -12.71
N ARG A 282 -15.63 14.29 -13.30
CA ARG A 282 -15.96 13.04 -12.60
C ARG A 282 -14.70 12.35 -12.07
N LEU A 283 -13.71 12.10 -12.92
CA LEU A 283 -12.45 11.45 -12.56
C LEU A 283 -11.67 12.24 -11.52
N SER A 284 -11.57 13.57 -11.68
CA SER A 284 -10.92 14.44 -10.70
C SER A 284 -11.58 14.36 -9.34
N SER A 285 -12.92 14.35 -9.26
CA SER A 285 -13.63 14.21 -8.00
C SER A 285 -13.29 12.89 -7.30
N TYR A 286 -13.31 11.76 -8.01
CA TYR A 286 -12.96 10.45 -7.44
C TYR A 286 -11.49 10.38 -7.02
N SER A 287 -10.60 10.87 -7.87
CA SER A 287 -9.15 10.83 -7.63
C SER A 287 -8.76 11.72 -6.47
N LEU A 288 -9.24 12.97 -6.45
CA LEU A 288 -8.93 13.92 -5.39
C LEU A 288 -9.50 13.49 -4.04
N LEU A 289 -10.74 13.01 -3.99
CA LEU A 289 -11.33 12.53 -2.73
C LEU A 289 -10.57 11.31 -2.20
N THR A 290 -10.16 10.39 -3.07
CA THR A 290 -9.36 9.23 -2.65
C THR A 290 -7.95 9.65 -2.24
N CYS A 291 -7.35 10.63 -2.93
CA CYS A 291 -6.07 11.21 -2.56
C CYS A 291 -6.14 11.88 -1.18
N VAL A 292 -7.15 12.72 -0.95
CA VAL A 292 -7.39 13.35 0.36
C VAL A 292 -7.57 12.29 1.45
N GLN A 293 -8.33 11.24 1.19
CA GLN A 293 -8.50 10.13 2.13
C GLN A 293 -7.15 9.52 2.53
N GLN A 294 -6.29 9.18 1.55
CA GLN A 294 -4.97 8.58 1.80
C GLN A 294 -4.02 9.55 2.53
N SER A 295 -4.04 10.82 2.15
CA SER A 295 -3.20 11.85 2.79
C SER A 295 -3.62 12.12 4.23
N VAL A 296 -4.93 12.23 4.50
CA VAL A 296 -5.46 12.40 5.86
C VAL A 296 -5.09 11.21 6.74
N MET A 297 -5.19 9.99 6.20
CA MET A 297 -4.83 8.77 6.92
C MET A 297 -3.35 8.80 7.38
N ASN A 298 -2.44 9.16 6.49
CA ASN A 298 -1.02 9.25 6.83
C ASN A 298 -0.72 10.39 7.80
N PHE A 299 -1.36 11.55 7.63
CA PHE A 299 -1.17 12.70 8.51
C PHE A 299 -1.67 12.43 9.94
N GLY A 300 -2.80 11.74 10.09
CA GLY A 300 -3.33 11.37 11.40
C GLY A 300 -2.39 10.46 12.20
N ILE A 301 -1.68 9.55 11.53
CA ILE A 301 -0.66 8.70 12.17
C ILE A 301 0.49 9.57 12.71
N LEU A 302 0.95 10.56 11.94
CA LEU A 302 2.02 11.47 12.37
C LEU A 302 1.64 12.31 13.61
N LEU A 303 0.39 12.78 13.70
CA LEU A 303 -0.10 13.52 14.86
C LEU A 303 -0.07 12.68 16.14
N VAL A 304 -0.49 11.43 16.06
CA VAL A 304 -0.44 10.50 17.19
C VAL A 304 1.01 10.19 17.58
N GLN A 305 1.91 10.02 16.61
CA GLN A 305 3.34 9.82 16.87
C GLN A 305 3.93 10.97 17.67
N GLY A 306 3.58 12.22 17.34
CA GLY A 306 4.02 13.41 18.09
C GLY A 306 3.60 13.36 19.56
N LEU A 307 2.37 12.92 19.85
CA LEU A 307 1.89 12.77 21.23
C LEU A 307 2.60 11.61 21.96
N VAL A 308 2.82 10.47 21.30
CA VAL A 308 3.56 9.34 21.87
C VAL A 308 4.97 9.76 22.31
N ASN A 309 5.62 10.61 21.51
CA ASN A 309 6.97 11.07 21.80
C ASN A 309 7.06 11.89 23.11
N SER A 310 5.96 12.50 23.57
CA SER A 310 5.94 13.25 24.84
C SER A 310 5.98 12.38 26.09
N PHE A 311 5.72 11.06 25.95
CA PHE A 311 5.73 10.11 27.08
C PHE A 311 7.09 9.46 27.37
N GLY A 312 8.15 9.89 26.66
CA GLY A 312 9.51 9.43 26.90
C GLY A 312 9.97 8.30 25.99
N THR A 313 11.24 7.95 26.13
CA THR A 313 11.94 7.06 25.20
C THR A 313 11.44 5.61 25.23
N ALA A 314 11.03 5.10 26.40
CA ALA A 314 10.50 3.75 26.52
C ALA A 314 9.19 3.58 25.75
N VAL A 315 8.25 4.52 25.89
CA VAL A 315 6.96 4.50 25.18
C VAL A 315 7.17 4.69 23.67
N MET A 316 8.09 5.58 23.27
CA MET A 316 8.46 5.76 21.85
C MET A 316 8.99 4.48 21.23
N ALA A 317 9.93 3.81 21.89
CA ALA A 317 10.54 2.58 21.40
C ALA A 317 9.53 1.43 21.31
N ALA A 318 8.69 1.29 22.34
CA ALA A 318 7.60 0.32 22.37
C ALA A 318 6.62 0.54 21.22
N PHE A 319 6.16 1.78 21.02
CA PHE A 319 5.24 2.14 19.94
C PHE A 319 5.86 1.90 18.55
N ALA A 320 7.13 2.30 18.35
CA ALA A 320 7.82 2.10 17.07
C ALA A 320 7.94 0.62 16.69
N ALA A 321 8.18 -0.26 17.66
CA ALA A 321 8.22 -1.70 17.44
C ALA A 321 6.81 -2.27 17.20
N ALA A 322 5.85 -1.91 18.06
CA ALA A 322 4.49 -2.44 18.04
C ALA A 322 3.74 -2.04 16.75
N VAL A 323 3.86 -0.79 16.27
CA VAL A 323 3.24 -0.33 15.01
C VAL A 323 3.77 -1.08 13.79
N LYS A 324 5.04 -1.51 13.80
CA LYS A 324 5.56 -2.34 12.70
C LYS A 324 4.90 -3.71 12.69
N ILE A 325 4.77 -4.35 13.86
CA ILE A 325 4.07 -5.63 14.02
C ILE A 325 2.61 -5.49 13.56
N ASP A 326 1.94 -4.46 14.05
CA ASP A 326 0.56 -4.12 13.72
C ASP A 326 0.35 -3.92 12.22
N SER A 327 1.27 -3.20 11.56
CA SER A 327 1.23 -3.00 10.11
C SER A 327 1.23 -4.31 9.33
N PHE A 328 2.06 -5.29 9.71
CA PHE A 328 2.06 -6.62 9.08
C PHE A 328 0.75 -7.38 9.34
N ALA A 329 0.12 -7.17 10.47
CA ALA A 329 -1.14 -7.82 10.85
C ALA A 329 -2.33 -7.31 10.02
N TYR A 330 -2.47 -5.98 9.84
CA TYR A 330 -3.63 -5.42 9.14
C TYR A 330 -3.46 -5.23 7.63
N MET A 331 -2.24 -5.18 7.09
CA MET A 331 -1.99 -5.02 5.64
C MET A 331 -2.78 -6.00 4.76
N PRO A 332 -2.83 -7.31 5.06
CA PRO A 332 -3.61 -8.23 4.24
C PRO A 332 -5.10 -7.89 4.21
N VAL A 333 -5.65 -7.37 5.31
CA VAL A 333 -7.05 -6.96 5.39
C VAL A 333 -7.30 -5.69 4.56
N GLN A 334 -6.37 -4.74 4.57
CA GLN A 334 -6.42 -3.55 3.72
C GLN A 334 -6.43 -3.92 2.24
N ASP A 335 -5.55 -4.85 1.83
CA ASP A 335 -5.48 -5.32 0.46
C ASP A 335 -6.73 -6.09 0.03
N PHE A 336 -7.29 -6.88 0.96
CA PHE A 336 -8.57 -7.51 0.73
C PHE A 336 -9.69 -6.49 0.54
N GLY A 337 -9.71 -5.38 1.31
CA GLY A 337 -10.62 -4.26 1.12
C GLY A 337 -10.48 -3.60 -0.26
N ASN A 338 -9.25 -3.46 -0.78
CA ASN A 338 -8.99 -2.96 -2.13
C ASN A 338 -9.46 -3.94 -3.22
N ALA A 339 -9.27 -5.25 -3.01
CA ALA A 339 -9.76 -6.29 -3.90
C ALA A 339 -11.30 -6.32 -3.92
N PHE A 340 -11.91 -6.24 -2.75
CA PHE A 340 -13.35 -6.13 -2.57
C PHE A 340 -13.91 -4.90 -3.28
N SER A 341 -13.26 -3.74 -3.17
CA SER A 341 -13.63 -2.52 -3.90
C SER A 341 -13.72 -2.75 -5.40
N THR A 342 -12.71 -3.39 -6.00
CA THR A 342 -12.71 -3.72 -7.44
C THR A 342 -13.84 -4.68 -7.81
N PHE A 343 -14.08 -5.71 -6.97
CA PHE A 343 -15.17 -6.67 -7.16
C PHE A 343 -16.53 -5.96 -7.13
N ILE A 344 -16.77 -5.11 -6.14
CA ILE A 344 -18.03 -4.34 -6.02
C ILE A 344 -18.18 -3.38 -7.21
N ALA A 345 -17.13 -2.62 -7.57
CA ALA A 345 -17.19 -1.65 -8.66
C ALA A 345 -17.55 -2.29 -10.02
N GLN A 346 -16.93 -3.45 -10.35
CA GLN A 346 -17.30 -4.16 -11.57
C GLN A 346 -18.73 -4.68 -11.55
N ASN A 347 -19.20 -5.24 -10.41
CA ASN A 347 -20.57 -5.73 -10.30
C ASN A 347 -21.58 -4.58 -10.26
N PHE A 348 -21.22 -3.43 -9.69
CA PHE A 348 -22.02 -2.21 -9.70
C PHE A 348 -22.21 -1.68 -11.12
N GLY A 349 -21.11 -1.55 -11.88
CA GLY A 349 -21.19 -1.18 -13.29
C GLY A 349 -21.98 -2.17 -14.15
N ALA A 350 -21.93 -3.47 -13.82
CA ALA A 350 -22.71 -4.50 -14.49
C ALA A 350 -24.19 -4.60 -14.06
N GLY A 351 -24.63 -3.78 -13.09
CA GLY A 351 -26.00 -3.83 -12.55
C GLY A 351 -26.32 -5.10 -11.75
N ARG A 352 -25.29 -5.85 -11.27
CA ARG A 352 -25.47 -7.14 -10.59
C ARG A 352 -25.65 -6.99 -9.08
N THR A 353 -26.76 -6.41 -8.65
CA THR A 353 -27.07 -6.13 -7.24
C THR A 353 -27.07 -7.37 -6.35
N ASP A 354 -27.54 -8.51 -6.84
CA ASP A 354 -27.51 -9.78 -6.08
C ASP A 354 -26.09 -10.25 -5.78
N ARG A 355 -25.17 -10.09 -6.75
CA ARG A 355 -23.76 -10.42 -6.52
C ARG A 355 -23.12 -9.46 -5.54
N ILE A 356 -23.48 -8.17 -5.55
CA ILE A 356 -23.00 -7.17 -4.60
C ILE A 356 -23.43 -7.59 -3.19
N ARG A 357 -24.72 -7.86 -2.94
CA ARG A 357 -25.22 -8.25 -1.62
C ARG A 357 -24.56 -9.53 -1.09
N ARG A 358 -24.43 -10.55 -1.95
CA ARG A 358 -23.71 -11.79 -1.58
C ARG A 358 -22.22 -11.56 -1.39
N GLY A 359 -21.61 -10.66 -2.19
CA GLY A 359 -20.22 -10.25 -2.08
C GLY A 359 -19.93 -9.56 -0.76
N ILE A 360 -20.77 -8.62 -0.32
CA ILE A 360 -20.66 -7.96 0.98
C ILE A 360 -20.68 -9.00 2.11
N ARG A 361 -21.66 -9.92 2.10
CA ARG A 361 -21.77 -10.96 3.13
C ARG A 361 -20.52 -11.86 3.16
N SER A 362 -20.05 -12.29 2.00
CA SER A 362 -18.84 -13.11 1.88
C SER A 362 -17.60 -12.36 2.36
N ALA A 363 -17.45 -11.08 2.00
CA ALA A 363 -16.31 -10.27 2.41
C ALA A 363 -16.31 -10.04 3.93
N VAL A 364 -17.46 -9.75 4.54
CA VAL A 364 -17.61 -9.61 6.00
C VAL A 364 -17.16 -10.89 6.70
N TRP A 365 -17.65 -12.06 6.27
CA TRP A 365 -17.26 -13.35 6.86
C TRP A 365 -15.76 -13.64 6.73
N LEU A 366 -15.19 -13.43 5.54
CA LEU A 366 -13.75 -13.65 5.30
C LEU A 366 -12.89 -12.71 6.15
N THR A 367 -13.25 -11.42 6.19
CA THR A 367 -12.54 -10.43 6.99
C THR A 367 -12.63 -10.76 8.48
N THR A 368 -13.82 -11.14 8.98
CA THR A 368 -14.00 -11.54 10.37
C THR A 368 -13.15 -12.75 10.72
N ALA A 369 -13.23 -13.82 9.92
CA ALA A 369 -12.46 -15.05 10.18
C ALA A 369 -10.95 -14.79 10.17
N PHE A 370 -10.47 -14.02 9.18
CA PHE A 370 -9.05 -13.67 9.07
C PHE A 370 -8.62 -12.75 10.23
N ALA A 371 -9.40 -11.71 10.54
CA ALA A 371 -9.07 -10.78 11.61
C ALA A 371 -9.05 -11.46 12.97
N LEU A 372 -10.01 -12.34 13.28
CA LEU A 372 -10.00 -13.13 14.53
C LEU A 372 -8.79 -14.06 14.63
N LEU A 373 -8.41 -14.71 13.52
CA LEU A 373 -7.20 -15.54 13.49
C LEU A 373 -5.95 -14.69 13.78
N VAL A 374 -5.79 -13.55 13.12
CA VAL A 374 -4.64 -12.66 13.31
C VAL A 374 -4.67 -12.05 14.71
N SER A 375 -5.84 -11.63 15.22
CA SER A 375 -6.02 -11.16 16.58
C SER A 375 -5.53 -12.19 17.60
N ALA A 376 -5.93 -13.45 17.47
CA ALA A 376 -5.50 -14.52 18.36
C ALA A 376 -3.97 -14.75 18.29
N LEU A 377 -3.41 -14.76 17.06
CA LEU A 377 -1.96 -14.93 16.86
C LEU A 377 -1.15 -13.79 17.46
N VAL A 378 -1.60 -12.53 17.26
CA VAL A 378 -0.93 -11.35 17.81
C VAL A 378 -1.10 -11.31 19.32
N PHE A 379 -2.29 -11.58 19.86
CA PHE A 379 -2.56 -11.56 21.30
C PHE A 379 -1.69 -12.57 22.06
N VAL A 380 -1.64 -13.81 21.60
CA VAL A 380 -0.82 -14.88 22.23
C VAL A 380 0.66 -14.66 21.95
N GLY A 381 1.02 -14.22 20.76
CA GLY A 381 2.41 -14.05 20.32
C GLY A 381 3.03 -12.71 20.70
N ALA A 382 2.30 -11.76 21.29
CA ALA A 382 2.75 -10.38 21.52
C ALA A 382 4.12 -10.28 22.23
N PRO A 383 4.41 -11.02 23.32
CA PRO A 383 5.72 -10.94 23.97
C PRO A 383 6.86 -11.41 23.06
N TRP A 384 6.62 -12.49 22.31
CA TRP A 384 7.62 -13.02 21.37
C TRP A 384 7.80 -12.08 20.18
N LEU A 385 6.73 -11.54 19.62
CA LEU A 385 6.78 -10.58 18.52
C LEU A 385 7.56 -9.31 18.91
N MET A 386 7.33 -8.79 20.12
CA MET A 386 8.08 -7.64 20.65
C MET A 386 9.57 -7.97 20.82
N SER A 387 9.91 -9.17 21.29
CA SER A 387 11.31 -9.59 21.46
C SER A 387 12.09 -9.75 20.16
N LEU A 388 11.43 -9.76 19.00
CA LEU A 388 12.10 -9.70 17.69
C LEU A 388 12.68 -8.32 17.39
N PHE A 389 12.11 -7.27 17.97
CA PHE A 389 12.50 -5.87 17.73
C PHE A 389 13.24 -5.23 18.90
N VAL A 390 12.97 -5.68 20.11
CA VAL A 390 13.48 -5.11 21.36
C VAL A 390 14.28 -6.18 22.11
N SER A 391 15.40 -5.78 22.74
CA SER A 391 16.22 -6.72 23.52
C SER A 391 15.40 -7.27 24.70
N PRO A 392 15.52 -8.57 25.02
CA PRO A 392 14.87 -9.15 26.19
C PRO A 392 15.24 -8.51 27.54
N SER A 393 16.35 -7.76 27.61
CA SER A 393 16.76 -6.98 28.78
C SER A 393 15.88 -5.74 29.02
N GLU A 394 15.17 -5.26 28.01
CA GLU A 394 14.30 -4.07 28.04
C GLU A 394 12.85 -4.48 28.36
N ALA A 395 12.64 -5.08 29.54
CA ALA A 395 11.36 -5.65 29.96
C ALA A 395 10.21 -4.63 29.97
N GLU A 396 10.50 -3.37 30.36
CA GLU A 396 9.53 -2.28 30.38
C GLU A 396 9.02 -1.96 28.97
N ILE A 397 9.92 -1.82 27.99
CA ILE A 397 9.56 -1.54 26.60
C ILE A 397 8.70 -2.66 26.01
N ILE A 398 9.07 -3.91 26.33
CA ILE A 398 8.30 -5.09 25.90
C ILE A 398 6.90 -5.06 26.52
N ALA A 399 6.78 -4.76 27.83
CA ALA A 399 5.49 -4.72 28.51
C ALA A 399 4.54 -3.67 27.90
N ILE A 400 5.04 -2.45 27.64
CA ILE A 400 4.29 -1.36 26.99
C ILE A 400 3.84 -1.76 25.58
N GLY A 401 4.74 -2.38 24.81
CA GLY A 401 4.42 -2.83 23.44
C GLY A 401 3.43 -4.00 23.41
N VAL A 402 3.49 -4.91 24.37
CA VAL A 402 2.52 -6.00 24.55
C VAL A 402 1.15 -5.44 24.91
N GLU A 403 1.07 -4.44 25.79
CA GLU A 403 -0.18 -3.76 26.13
C GLU A 403 -0.82 -3.14 24.88
N TYR A 404 -0.03 -2.41 24.06
CA TYR A 404 -0.49 -1.88 22.79
C TYR A 404 -1.07 -2.97 21.88
N LEU A 405 -0.31 -4.05 21.64
CA LEU A 405 -0.72 -5.15 20.77
C LEU A 405 -1.94 -5.90 21.28
N HIS A 406 -2.11 -6.01 22.61
CA HIS A 406 -3.30 -6.60 23.20
C HIS A 406 -4.53 -5.72 22.99
N ILE A 407 -4.42 -4.39 23.12
CA ILE A 407 -5.52 -3.46 22.89
C ILE A 407 -5.88 -3.42 21.41
N GLU A 408 -4.97 -3.02 20.52
CA GLU A 408 -5.28 -2.88 19.10
C GLU A 408 -5.56 -4.23 18.42
N GLY A 409 -4.77 -5.26 18.75
CA GLY A 409 -4.91 -6.59 18.21
C GLY A 409 -6.27 -7.24 18.50
N SER A 410 -6.88 -6.93 19.63
CA SER A 410 -8.22 -7.44 19.97
C SER A 410 -9.32 -6.86 19.05
N PHE A 411 -9.08 -5.75 18.39
CA PHE A 411 -10.08 -5.03 17.57
C PHE A 411 -9.77 -5.02 16.07
N TYR A 412 -8.91 -5.90 15.56
CA TYR A 412 -8.61 -5.98 14.11
C TYR A 412 -9.84 -6.24 13.24
N VAL A 413 -10.92 -6.80 13.79
CA VAL A 413 -12.20 -6.92 13.10
C VAL A 413 -12.75 -5.54 12.73
N GLY A 414 -12.63 -4.54 13.63
CA GLY A 414 -13.08 -3.16 13.40
C GLY A 414 -12.34 -2.51 12.22
N ILE A 415 -11.00 -2.50 12.25
CA ILE A 415 -10.26 -1.94 11.10
C ILE A 415 -10.55 -2.70 9.80
N GLY A 416 -10.79 -4.01 9.88
CA GLY A 416 -11.19 -4.83 8.74
C GLY A 416 -12.51 -4.36 8.12
N TYR A 417 -13.51 -4.08 8.93
CA TYR A 417 -14.78 -3.55 8.47
C TYR A 417 -14.63 -2.14 7.91
N LEU A 418 -13.81 -1.31 8.51
CA LEU A 418 -13.53 0.03 8.01
C LEU A 418 -12.91 0.00 6.60
N PHE A 419 -11.96 -0.89 6.33
CA PHE A 419 -11.41 -1.06 4.98
C PHE A 419 -12.44 -1.58 3.98
N LEU A 420 -13.35 -2.47 4.39
CA LEU A 420 -14.47 -2.89 3.54
C LEU A 420 -15.41 -1.72 3.23
N LEU A 421 -15.73 -0.88 4.21
CA LEU A 421 -16.58 0.32 4.03
C LEU A 421 -15.91 1.34 3.10
N TYR A 422 -14.61 1.60 3.26
CA TYR A 422 -13.85 2.44 2.32
C TYR A 422 -13.92 1.90 0.90
N GLY A 423 -13.67 0.60 0.75
CA GLY A 423 -13.74 -0.07 -0.55
C GLY A 423 -15.14 -0.04 -1.16
N PHE A 424 -16.16 -0.27 -0.36
CA PHE A 424 -17.56 -0.25 -0.77
C PHE A 424 -17.99 1.12 -1.27
N TYR A 425 -17.83 2.18 -0.47
CA TYR A 425 -18.28 3.52 -0.84
C TYR A 425 -17.57 4.08 -2.07
N ARG A 426 -16.27 3.81 -2.19
CA ARG A 426 -15.52 4.12 -3.40
C ARG A 426 -16.07 3.40 -4.64
N ALA A 427 -16.45 2.14 -4.49
CA ALA A 427 -16.94 1.28 -5.56
C ALA A 427 -18.36 1.60 -6.04
N VAL A 428 -19.20 2.19 -5.18
CA VAL A 428 -20.59 2.53 -5.50
C VAL A 428 -20.80 4.02 -5.79
N ALA A 429 -19.78 4.67 -6.28
CA ALA A 429 -19.81 6.06 -6.72
C ALA A 429 -19.99 7.10 -5.61
N LEU A 430 -19.59 6.79 -4.37
CA LEU A 430 -19.66 7.67 -3.21
C LEU A 430 -18.30 7.84 -2.51
N PRO A 431 -17.23 8.24 -3.20
CA PRO A 431 -15.90 8.37 -2.59
C PRO A 431 -15.84 9.41 -1.45
N SER A 432 -16.74 10.40 -1.46
CA SER A 432 -16.89 11.38 -0.38
C SER A 432 -17.20 10.72 0.97
N MET A 433 -17.99 9.65 0.97
CA MET A 433 -18.29 8.92 2.21
C MET A 433 -17.05 8.23 2.78
N SER A 434 -16.15 7.72 1.94
CA SER A 434 -14.86 7.18 2.39
C SER A 434 -14.02 8.26 3.10
N VAL A 435 -14.03 9.50 2.60
CA VAL A 435 -13.38 10.64 3.27
C VAL A 435 -14.03 10.94 4.61
N VAL A 436 -15.37 10.99 4.68
CA VAL A 436 -16.11 11.21 5.94
C VAL A 436 -15.72 10.15 6.98
N LEU A 437 -15.72 8.88 6.61
CA LEU A 437 -15.33 7.79 7.52
C LEU A 437 -13.87 7.94 8.00
N THR A 438 -12.97 8.37 7.11
CA THR A 438 -11.56 8.61 7.48
C THR A 438 -11.46 9.77 8.47
N VAL A 439 -12.17 10.87 8.23
CA VAL A 439 -12.19 12.01 9.16
C VAL A 439 -12.81 11.63 10.50
N VAL A 440 -13.89 10.87 10.51
CA VAL A 440 -14.51 10.37 11.76
C VAL A 440 -13.51 9.48 12.50
N SER A 441 -12.93 8.47 11.84
CA SER A 441 -11.99 7.54 12.47
C SER A 441 -10.76 8.25 13.03
N LEU A 442 -10.04 9.02 12.19
CA LEU A 442 -8.79 9.67 12.59
C LEU A 442 -9.01 10.92 13.44
N GLY A 443 -10.04 11.71 13.13
CA GLY A 443 -10.39 12.87 13.95
C GLY A 443 -10.75 12.48 15.38
N THR A 444 -11.56 11.44 15.54
CA THR A 444 -11.89 10.88 16.87
C THR A 444 -10.64 10.30 17.54
N ARG A 445 -9.82 9.55 16.80
CA ARG A 445 -8.57 8.98 17.32
C ARG A 445 -7.65 10.07 17.85
N VAL A 446 -7.39 11.13 17.08
CA VAL A 446 -6.53 12.24 17.51
C VAL A 446 -7.15 12.97 18.70
N LEU A 447 -8.42 13.32 18.63
CA LEU A 447 -9.13 14.01 19.72
C LEU A 447 -9.07 13.20 21.03
N LEU A 448 -9.44 11.91 20.97
CA LEU A 448 -9.44 11.05 22.14
C LEU A 448 -8.01 10.76 22.65
N ALA A 449 -7.04 10.63 21.77
CA ALA A 449 -5.65 10.44 22.18
C ALA A 449 -5.18 11.61 23.06
N TYR A 450 -5.38 12.84 22.63
CA TYR A 450 -5.02 14.02 23.43
C TYR A 450 -5.87 14.16 24.71
N LEU A 451 -7.19 13.89 24.66
CA LEU A 451 -8.07 13.98 25.83
C LEU A 451 -7.75 12.89 26.86
N LEU A 452 -7.61 11.63 26.45
CA LEU A 452 -7.37 10.53 27.37
C LEU A 452 -5.94 10.54 27.93
N ALA A 453 -4.95 10.89 27.11
CA ALA A 453 -3.56 11.00 27.53
C ALA A 453 -3.33 12.13 28.55
N SER A 454 -4.18 13.17 28.58
CA SER A 454 -4.12 14.23 29.59
C SER A 454 -4.63 13.83 30.98
N LEU A 455 -5.32 12.68 31.07
CA LEU A 455 -5.81 12.15 32.35
C LEU A 455 -4.68 11.38 33.07
N PRO A 456 -4.25 11.79 34.28
CA PRO A 456 -3.12 11.15 34.96
C PRO A 456 -3.30 9.66 35.24
N GLN A 457 -4.54 9.20 35.32
CA GLN A 457 -4.89 7.80 35.59
C GLN A 457 -4.80 6.90 34.33
N VAL A 458 -4.84 7.48 33.14
CA VAL A 458 -4.90 6.76 31.86
C VAL A 458 -3.56 6.85 31.14
N GLY A 459 -2.95 8.04 31.09
CA GLY A 459 -1.65 8.24 30.48
C GLY A 459 -1.58 7.80 29.00
N TYR A 460 -0.48 7.17 28.60
CA TYR A 460 -0.26 6.69 27.22
C TYR A 460 -1.22 5.57 26.78
N THR A 461 -1.78 4.80 27.71
CA THR A 461 -2.79 3.75 27.40
C THR A 461 -4.04 4.36 26.73
N GLY A 462 -4.36 5.62 27.08
CA GLY A 462 -5.45 6.36 26.40
C GLY A 462 -5.21 6.56 24.92
N ILE A 463 -3.97 6.67 24.50
CA ILE A 463 -3.60 6.77 23.06
C ILE A 463 -3.95 5.44 22.37
N TRP A 464 -3.62 4.31 23.02
CA TRP A 464 -3.91 2.98 22.47
C TRP A 464 -5.41 2.75 22.30
N TRP A 465 -6.22 3.08 23.32
CA TRP A 465 -7.67 2.95 23.25
C TRP A 465 -8.35 3.90 22.26
N SER A 466 -7.77 5.05 21.96
CA SER A 466 -8.31 6.00 20.98
C SER A 466 -8.45 5.39 19.58
N VAL A 467 -7.60 4.42 19.24
CA VAL A 467 -7.53 3.80 17.92
C VAL A 467 -8.76 2.92 17.64
N PRO A 468 -9.04 1.86 18.43
CA PRO A 468 -10.22 1.02 18.21
C PRO A 468 -11.54 1.75 18.40
N ILE A 469 -11.61 2.75 19.29
CA ILE A 469 -12.79 3.60 19.42
C ILE A 469 -13.05 4.39 18.12
N GLY A 470 -11.98 4.94 17.51
CA GLY A 470 -12.08 5.63 16.22
C GLY A 470 -12.57 4.71 15.10
N TRP A 471 -12.11 3.46 15.05
CA TRP A 471 -12.61 2.47 14.09
C TRP A 471 -14.09 2.15 14.32
N ALA A 472 -14.48 1.87 15.55
CA ALA A 472 -15.86 1.53 15.91
C ALA A 472 -16.85 2.65 15.56
N LEU A 473 -16.51 3.91 15.84
CA LEU A 473 -17.36 5.05 15.49
C LEU A 473 -17.49 5.22 13.98
N ALA A 474 -16.41 5.09 13.22
CA ALA A 474 -16.47 5.15 11.78
C ALA A 474 -17.30 4.00 11.19
N ASP A 475 -17.17 2.78 11.72
CA ASP A 475 -17.95 1.62 11.32
C ASP A 475 -19.45 1.83 11.59
N ILE A 476 -19.80 2.35 12.76
CA ILE A 476 -21.20 2.69 13.12
C ILE A 476 -21.75 3.70 12.12
N VAL A 477 -21.03 4.79 11.85
CA VAL A 477 -21.44 5.82 10.87
C VAL A 477 -21.59 5.22 9.48
N GLY A 478 -20.63 4.37 9.05
CA GLY A 478 -20.67 3.74 7.74
C GLY A 478 -21.87 2.79 7.59
N VAL A 479 -22.09 1.92 8.57
CA VAL A 479 -23.22 0.97 8.54
C VAL A 479 -24.55 1.70 8.66
N TRP A 480 -24.64 2.73 9.52
CA TRP A 480 -25.84 3.56 9.62
C TRP A 480 -26.18 4.22 8.29
N TYR A 481 -25.22 4.84 7.62
CA TYR A 481 -25.44 5.46 6.31
C TYR A 481 -25.88 4.44 5.25
N TYR A 482 -25.28 3.24 5.26
CA TYR A 482 -25.70 2.15 4.37
C TYR A 482 -27.16 1.73 4.59
N ARG A 483 -27.59 1.62 5.86
CA ARG A 483 -28.96 1.23 6.22
C ARG A 483 -29.99 2.33 5.99
N SER A 484 -29.61 3.60 6.10
CA SER A 484 -30.50 4.74 5.90
C SER A 484 -30.90 4.97 4.43
N LYS A 485 -30.21 4.31 3.47
CA LYS A 485 -30.51 4.40 2.03
C LYS A 485 -30.94 3.04 1.46
N PRO A 486 -32.22 2.62 1.65
CA PRO A 486 -32.70 1.32 1.20
C PRO A 486 -32.63 1.12 -0.33
N ASN A 487 -32.57 2.22 -1.09
CA ASN A 487 -32.50 2.22 -2.56
C ASN A 487 -31.06 2.39 -3.11
N PHE A 488 -30.05 1.98 -2.36
CA PHE A 488 -28.64 2.17 -2.70
C PHE A 488 -28.23 1.55 -4.07
N PHE A 489 -29.01 0.60 -4.56
CA PHE A 489 -28.75 -0.14 -5.81
C PHE A 489 -29.88 0.02 -6.85
N ARG A 490 -30.77 1.00 -6.68
CA ARG A 490 -31.77 1.35 -7.70
C ARG A 490 -31.28 2.41 -8.66
#